data_a5d286a941f5307f1d83681a1952df7e
#
_entry.id   a5d286a941f5307f1d83681a1952df7e
#
_cell.length_a   1.000
_cell.length_b   1.000
_cell.length_c   1.000
_cell.angle_alpha   90.00
_cell.angle_beta   90.00
_cell.angle_gamma   90.00
#
_symmetry.space_group_name_H-M   'P 1'
#
loop_
_entity.id
_entity.type
_entity.pdbx_description
1 polymer ?
#
loop_
_entity_poly.entity_id
_entity_poly.type
_entity_poly.pdbx_seq_one_letter_code
_entity_poly.pdbx_strand_id
1 'polypeptide(L)'
;MTQENQSTLHPELVLGDVLPSYNDNNNSTHLYVSLSELVMDRVFYHPSIEDHLDTLSDIEKTSLDAILGGKSVEEHFVSTLVVAIQAAVLPNHTSVRIALSSADSYSFRSLLGGNCEVEEVNPALGVRGVARYATPEYSKAFALECQVIKALREQGINVEVVVPYVRALSDAAKIIDLLAEQGLPRGLNGLKVLFSCDVPSAVLLSERLLHYFDGVVVNVDSLASFTLGVDKQNDAQQHAFDPQNEAVITLLDMVVKATLHAKKPVLLVTQGLVDYPRLQGYIADLEGVETVVTA
;
A
#
# COMPACT_ATOMS: atom_id res chain seq x y z
N MET A 1 -13.14 -34.73 21.19
CA MET A 1 -13.25 -34.29 19.80
C MET A 1 -13.63 -32.81 19.81
N THR A 2 -12.62 -31.97 19.85
CA THR A 2 -12.78 -30.52 19.69
C THR A 2 -12.97 -30.27 18.20
N GLN A 3 -14.17 -29.83 17.80
CA GLN A 3 -14.36 -29.25 16.49
C GLN A 3 -13.46 -28.01 16.42
N GLU A 4 -12.42 -28.06 15.60
CA GLU A 4 -11.76 -26.85 15.10
C GLU A 4 -12.85 -26.08 14.37
N ASN A 5 -13.34 -25.00 15.00
CA ASN A 5 -14.09 -23.97 14.30
C ASN A 5 -13.12 -23.40 13.25
N GLN A 6 -13.23 -23.84 12.01
CA GLN A 6 -12.65 -23.10 10.90
C GLN A 6 -13.31 -21.72 10.93
N SER A 7 -12.58 -20.73 11.40
CA SER A 7 -13.04 -19.35 11.36
C SER A 7 -13.18 -18.98 9.88
N THR A 8 -14.40 -18.67 9.48
CA THR A 8 -14.73 -18.26 8.11
C THR A 8 -15.03 -16.77 8.09
N LEU A 9 -14.77 -16.12 6.96
CA LEU A 9 -15.12 -14.73 6.78
C LEU A 9 -16.64 -14.54 6.82
N HIS A 10 -17.09 -13.39 7.33
CA HIS A 10 -18.51 -13.06 7.41
C HIS A 10 -19.10 -12.98 5.99
N PRO A 11 -20.26 -13.62 5.72
CA PRO A 11 -20.79 -13.77 4.36
C PRO A 11 -21.25 -12.44 3.72
N GLU A 12 -21.48 -11.41 4.50
CA GLU A 12 -21.90 -10.08 4.02
C GLU A 12 -20.71 -9.17 3.66
N LEU A 13 -19.47 -9.61 3.89
CA LEU A 13 -18.30 -8.84 3.49
C LEU A 13 -18.15 -8.82 1.97
N VAL A 14 -18.03 -7.64 1.40
CA VAL A 14 -17.66 -7.45 -0.01
C VAL A 14 -16.15 -7.50 -0.13
N LEU A 15 -15.63 -8.66 -0.53
CA LEU A 15 -14.18 -8.88 -0.63
C LEU A 15 -13.62 -8.30 -1.93
N GLY A 16 -12.45 -7.66 -1.83
CA GLY A 16 -11.68 -7.12 -2.96
C GLY A 16 -10.61 -8.10 -3.44
N ASP A 17 -10.23 -7.98 -4.72
CA ASP A 17 -9.06 -8.67 -5.25
C ASP A 17 -7.78 -7.92 -4.87
N VAL A 18 -6.68 -8.65 -4.61
CA VAL A 18 -5.41 -8.10 -4.15
C VAL A 18 -4.21 -8.70 -4.89
N LEU A 19 -3.18 -7.88 -5.11
CA LEU A 19 -1.92 -8.31 -5.69
C LEU A 19 -0.74 -7.72 -4.87
N PRO A 20 0.27 -8.52 -4.48
CA PRO A 20 0.31 -9.98 -4.56
C PRO A 20 -0.77 -10.62 -3.69
N SER A 21 -1.35 -11.71 -4.15
CA SER A 21 -2.40 -12.43 -3.44
C SER A 21 -1.91 -13.81 -3.02
N TYR A 22 -2.29 -14.18 -1.81
CA TYR A 22 -2.11 -15.55 -1.30
C TYR A 22 -3.40 -16.38 -1.37
N ASN A 23 -4.49 -15.77 -1.81
CA ASN A 23 -5.81 -16.36 -1.91
C ASN A 23 -6.34 -16.35 -3.34
N ASP A 24 -7.37 -17.14 -3.61
CA ASP A 24 -8.10 -17.13 -4.88
C ASP A 24 -8.76 -15.76 -5.12
N ASN A 25 -8.88 -15.39 -6.41
CA ASN A 25 -9.56 -14.15 -6.80
C ASN A 25 -11.02 -14.16 -6.32
N ASN A 26 -11.45 -13.03 -5.74
CA ASN A 26 -12.81 -12.87 -5.21
C ASN A 26 -13.80 -12.33 -6.24
N ASN A 27 -13.41 -12.18 -7.52
CA ASN A 27 -14.22 -11.59 -8.58
C ASN A 27 -14.75 -10.18 -8.23
N SER A 28 -13.94 -9.40 -7.52
CA SER A 28 -14.25 -8.03 -7.15
C SER A 28 -14.32 -7.10 -8.38
N THR A 29 -14.95 -5.95 -8.20
CA THR A 29 -14.91 -4.86 -9.19
C THR A 29 -13.64 -4.02 -9.10
N HIS A 30 -12.78 -4.25 -8.11
CA HIS A 30 -11.56 -3.51 -7.89
C HIS A 30 -10.40 -4.46 -7.58
N LEU A 31 -9.23 -4.16 -8.17
CA LEU A 31 -7.98 -4.80 -7.81
C LEU A 31 -7.15 -3.82 -6.95
N TYR A 32 -6.75 -4.25 -5.76
CA TYR A 32 -5.79 -3.52 -4.93
C TYR A 32 -4.38 -4.08 -5.15
N VAL A 33 -3.41 -3.22 -5.40
CA VAL A 33 -2.01 -3.59 -5.65
C VAL A 33 -1.11 -2.91 -4.63
N SER A 34 -0.33 -3.68 -3.88
CA SER A 34 0.73 -3.18 -3.00
C SER A 34 2.07 -3.20 -3.73
N LEU A 35 2.59 -2.03 -4.14
CA LEU A 35 3.88 -1.99 -4.82
C LEU A 35 5.04 -2.45 -3.93
N SER A 36 5.02 -2.17 -2.62
CA SER A 36 6.04 -2.67 -1.71
C SER A 36 6.17 -4.18 -1.75
N GLU A 37 5.03 -4.87 -1.60
CA GLU A 37 4.99 -6.33 -1.57
C GLU A 37 5.31 -6.91 -2.94
N LEU A 38 4.84 -6.26 -4.01
CA LEU A 38 5.09 -6.71 -5.37
C LEU A 38 6.56 -6.54 -5.77
N VAL A 39 7.23 -5.49 -5.29
CA VAL A 39 8.68 -5.30 -5.46
C VAL A 39 9.44 -6.42 -4.76
N MET A 40 9.08 -6.77 -3.52
CA MET A 40 9.69 -7.87 -2.79
C MET A 40 9.43 -9.23 -3.44
N ASP A 41 8.25 -9.43 -4.02
CA ASP A 41 7.84 -10.70 -4.63
C ASP A 41 8.37 -10.91 -6.05
N ARG A 42 8.62 -9.86 -6.82
CA ARG A 42 8.91 -9.95 -8.26
C ARG A 42 10.22 -9.29 -8.72
N VAL A 43 10.68 -8.27 -8.02
CA VAL A 43 11.85 -7.47 -8.43
C VAL A 43 13.11 -7.95 -7.71
N PHE A 44 13.04 -8.21 -6.41
CA PHE A 44 14.10 -8.77 -5.56
C PHE A 44 15.31 -7.88 -5.31
N TYR A 45 15.39 -6.69 -5.91
CA TYR A 45 16.45 -5.72 -5.68
C TYR A 45 15.89 -4.36 -5.26
N HIS A 46 16.73 -3.58 -4.58
CA HIS A 46 16.35 -2.25 -4.11
C HIS A 46 16.10 -1.31 -5.31
N PRO A 47 14.97 -0.56 -5.34
CA PRO A 47 14.65 0.31 -6.49
C PRO A 47 15.71 1.38 -6.81
N SER A 48 16.48 1.82 -5.80
CA SER A 48 17.58 2.79 -5.99
C SER A 48 18.95 2.11 -6.20
N ILE A 49 19.01 0.81 -6.53
CA ILE A 49 20.25 0.03 -6.64
C ILE A 49 21.23 0.63 -7.65
N GLU A 50 20.73 1.27 -8.69
CA GLU A 50 21.55 1.87 -9.75
C GLU A 50 22.52 2.95 -9.23
N ASP A 51 22.10 3.68 -8.18
CA ASP A 51 22.93 4.70 -7.53
C ASP A 51 24.00 4.12 -6.61
N HIS A 52 23.96 2.81 -6.36
CA HIS A 52 24.79 2.13 -5.36
C HIS A 52 25.55 0.92 -5.92
N LEU A 53 25.66 0.80 -7.26
CA LEU A 53 26.35 -0.33 -7.92
C LEU A 53 27.78 -0.52 -7.46
N ASP A 54 28.47 0.59 -7.09
CA ASP A 54 29.86 0.54 -6.63
C ASP A 54 29.98 -0.10 -5.22
N THR A 55 28.91 -0.13 -4.45
CA THR A 55 28.89 -0.72 -3.10
C THR A 55 28.60 -2.22 -3.11
N LEU A 56 28.15 -2.76 -4.25
CA LEU A 56 27.81 -4.16 -4.38
C LEU A 56 29.06 -5.04 -4.46
N SER A 57 29.02 -6.18 -3.78
CA SER A 57 30.00 -7.25 -3.95
C SER A 57 29.90 -7.88 -5.35
N ASP A 58 30.94 -8.60 -5.79
CA ASP A 58 30.95 -9.29 -7.09
C ASP A 58 29.83 -10.33 -7.21
N ILE A 59 29.45 -10.96 -6.09
CA ILE A 59 28.33 -11.92 -6.04
C ILE A 59 27.01 -11.19 -6.26
N GLU A 60 26.81 -10.05 -5.61
CA GLU A 60 25.60 -9.24 -5.77
C GLU A 60 25.46 -8.69 -7.18
N LYS A 61 26.57 -8.23 -7.80
CA LYS A 61 26.58 -7.79 -9.20
C LYS A 61 26.19 -8.91 -10.15
N THR A 62 26.77 -10.10 -9.96
CA THR A 62 26.43 -11.28 -10.76
C THR A 62 24.96 -11.66 -10.61
N SER A 63 24.42 -11.58 -9.38
CA SER A 63 23.01 -11.86 -9.09
C SER A 63 22.10 -10.82 -9.75
N LEU A 64 22.47 -9.54 -9.69
CA LEU A 64 21.74 -8.46 -10.34
C LEU A 64 21.70 -8.66 -11.86
N ASP A 65 22.85 -8.94 -12.49
CA ASP A 65 22.95 -9.18 -13.92
C ASP A 65 22.05 -10.36 -14.36
N ALA A 66 22.01 -11.42 -13.54
CA ALA A 66 21.14 -12.58 -13.79
C ALA A 66 19.65 -12.22 -13.69
N ILE A 67 19.25 -11.40 -12.71
CA ILE A 67 17.88 -10.92 -12.55
C ILE A 67 17.49 -10.01 -13.73
N LEU A 68 18.36 -9.07 -14.09
CA LEU A 68 18.07 -8.09 -15.14
C LEU A 68 17.96 -8.73 -16.54
N GLY A 69 18.67 -9.85 -16.78
CA GLY A 69 18.61 -10.57 -18.06
C GLY A 69 19.00 -9.71 -19.28
N GLY A 70 19.91 -8.75 -19.08
CA GLY A 70 20.39 -7.83 -20.12
C GLY A 70 19.57 -6.55 -20.29
N LYS A 71 18.54 -6.33 -19.47
CA LYS A 71 17.79 -5.07 -19.40
C LYS A 71 18.47 -4.07 -18.47
N SER A 72 18.17 -2.78 -18.63
CA SER A 72 18.47 -1.79 -17.59
C SER A 72 17.63 -2.01 -16.34
N VAL A 73 18.05 -1.46 -15.19
CA VAL A 73 17.28 -1.49 -13.93
C VAL A 73 15.87 -0.90 -14.15
N GLU A 74 15.81 0.25 -14.81
CA GLU A 74 14.55 0.93 -15.12
C GLU A 74 13.62 0.05 -15.99
N GLU A 75 14.13 -0.46 -17.10
CA GLU A 75 13.34 -1.31 -18.01
C GLU A 75 12.86 -2.58 -17.32
N HIS A 76 13.73 -3.24 -16.56
CA HIS A 76 13.39 -4.46 -15.83
C HIS A 76 12.31 -4.18 -14.77
N PHE A 77 12.51 -3.15 -13.93
CA PHE A 77 11.59 -2.77 -12.86
C PHE A 77 10.18 -2.50 -13.43
N VAL A 78 10.11 -1.58 -14.39
CA VAL A 78 8.83 -1.16 -14.96
C VAL A 78 8.16 -2.32 -15.70
N SER A 79 8.86 -3.03 -16.58
CA SER A 79 8.26 -4.12 -17.35
C SER A 79 7.81 -5.28 -16.47
N THR A 80 8.56 -5.62 -15.43
CA THR A 80 8.20 -6.72 -14.50
C THR A 80 6.92 -6.42 -13.76
N LEU A 81 6.80 -5.21 -13.18
CA LEU A 81 5.62 -4.82 -12.42
C LEU A 81 4.39 -4.62 -13.32
N VAL A 82 4.57 -4.01 -14.49
CA VAL A 82 3.48 -3.84 -15.47
C VAL A 82 2.91 -5.19 -15.91
N VAL A 83 3.77 -6.14 -16.27
CA VAL A 83 3.33 -7.48 -16.67
C VAL A 83 2.61 -8.20 -15.54
N ALA A 84 3.13 -8.12 -14.31
CA ALA A 84 2.50 -8.76 -13.16
C ALA A 84 1.10 -8.18 -12.86
N ILE A 85 0.97 -6.85 -12.89
CA ILE A 85 -0.30 -6.17 -12.65
C ILE A 85 -1.31 -6.47 -13.76
N GLN A 86 -0.88 -6.40 -15.03
CA GLN A 86 -1.74 -6.72 -16.17
C GLN A 86 -2.30 -8.15 -16.11
N ALA A 87 -1.47 -9.11 -15.72
CA ALA A 87 -1.89 -10.51 -15.60
C ALA A 87 -2.95 -10.72 -14.51
N ALA A 88 -3.02 -9.83 -13.52
CA ALA A 88 -3.99 -9.88 -12.43
C ALA A 88 -5.29 -9.09 -12.74
N VAL A 89 -5.28 -8.24 -13.78
CA VAL A 89 -6.48 -7.46 -14.14
C VAL A 89 -7.51 -8.37 -14.80
N LEU A 90 -8.70 -8.43 -14.23
CA LEU A 90 -9.85 -9.18 -14.75
C LEU A 90 -10.82 -8.25 -15.48
N PRO A 91 -11.65 -8.79 -16.42
CA PRO A 91 -12.61 -7.99 -17.18
C PRO A 91 -13.66 -7.26 -16.34
N ASN A 92 -13.93 -7.73 -15.13
CA ASN A 92 -14.87 -7.12 -14.19
C ASN A 92 -14.23 -6.01 -13.34
N HIS A 93 -12.90 -5.83 -13.37
CA HIS A 93 -12.24 -4.75 -12.65
C HIS A 93 -12.56 -3.41 -13.30
N THR A 94 -13.25 -2.55 -12.59
CA THR A 94 -13.57 -1.17 -13.02
C THR A 94 -12.44 -0.20 -12.72
N SER A 95 -11.61 -0.52 -11.70
CA SER A 95 -10.38 0.21 -11.39
C SER A 95 -9.32 -0.68 -10.76
N VAL A 96 -8.06 -0.25 -10.93
CA VAL A 96 -6.88 -0.84 -10.28
C VAL A 96 -6.30 0.18 -9.33
N ARG A 97 -6.35 -0.09 -8.03
CA ARG A 97 -5.85 0.79 -6.96
C ARG A 97 -4.43 0.42 -6.61
N ILE A 98 -3.48 1.24 -7.03
CA ILE A 98 -2.06 0.98 -6.84
C ILE A 98 -1.56 1.79 -5.65
N ALA A 99 -1.24 1.09 -4.56
CA ALA A 99 -0.58 1.69 -3.41
C ALA A 99 0.92 1.82 -3.69
N LEU A 100 1.41 3.05 -3.64
CA LEU A 100 2.84 3.36 -3.67
C LEU A 100 3.54 2.66 -2.49
N SER A 101 4.85 2.45 -2.59
CA SER A 101 5.60 1.70 -1.60
C SER A 101 5.49 2.30 -0.20
N SER A 102 5.01 1.48 0.74
CA SER A 102 4.81 1.81 2.14
C SER A 102 5.78 1.11 3.09
N ALA A 103 6.65 0.24 2.57
CA ALA A 103 7.61 -0.50 3.35
C ALA A 103 8.57 0.44 4.10
N ASP A 104 9.05 -0.04 5.25
CA ASP A 104 10.08 0.64 6.04
C ASP A 104 11.50 0.30 5.55
N SER A 105 12.50 0.99 6.10
CA SER A 105 13.89 0.77 5.77
C SER A 105 14.37 -0.64 6.10
N TYR A 106 13.85 -1.27 7.15
CA TYR A 106 14.20 -2.64 7.53
C TYR A 106 13.76 -3.65 6.45
N SER A 107 12.54 -3.51 5.96
CA SER A 107 12.01 -4.38 4.90
C SER A 107 12.80 -4.22 3.60
N PHE A 108 13.11 -3.00 3.19
CA PHE A 108 13.88 -2.74 1.97
C PHE A 108 15.36 -3.16 2.08
N ARG A 109 15.93 -3.20 3.28
CA ARG A 109 17.29 -3.74 3.50
C ARG A 109 17.42 -5.21 3.15
N SER A 110 16.34 -5.97 3.15
CA SER A 110 16.34 -7.40 2.78
C SER A 110 16.51 -7.63 1.28
N LEU A 111 16.30 -6.60 0.45
CA LEU A 111 16.46 -6.68 -0.99
C LEU A 111 17.94 -6.66 -1.41
N LEU A 112 18.25 -7.22 -2.58
CA LEU A 112 19.58 -7.10 -3.16
C LEU A 112 19.96 -5.61 -3.31
N GLY A 113 21.12 -5.22 -2.80
CA GLY A 113 21.55 -3.82 -2.74
C GLY A 113 20.83 -2.98 -1.69
N GLY A 114 20.02 -3.58 -0.81
CA GLY A 114 19.28 -2.89 0.25
C GLY A 114 20.17 -2.29 1.36
N ASN A 115 21.48 -2.60 1.37
CA ASN A 115 22.42 -1.98 2.30
C ASN A 115 22.59 -0.46 2.12
N CYS A 116 22.04 0.12 1.05
CA CYS A 116 21.95 1.57 0.88
C CYS A 116 20.94 2.23 1.85
N GLU A 117 20.02 1.46 2.41
CA GLU A 117 19.08 1.96 3.39
C GLU A 117 19.75 2.34 4.71
N VAL A 118 19.36 3.50 5.23
CA VAL A 118 19.80 3.94 6.56
C VAL A 118 19.26 2.99 7.62
N GLU A 119 20.13 2.61 8.57
CA GLU A 119 19.69 1.85 9.73
C GLU A 119 18.97 2.76 10.72
N GLU A 120 17.64 2.64 10.76
CA GLU A 120 16.80 3.40 11.68
C GLU A 120 16.66 2.67 13.01
N VAL A 121 16.64 3.42 14.11
CA VAL A 121 16.45 2.87 15.47
C VAL A 121 15.07 2.22 15.60
N ASN A 122 14.07 2.78 14.93
CA ASN A 122 12.70 2.25 14.88
C ASN A 122 12.12 2.42 13.48
N PRO A 123 12.35 1.46 12.59
CA PRO A 123 11.87 1.54 11.21
C PRO A 123 10.34 1.66 11.11
N ALA A 124 9.59 1.06 12.04
CA ALA A 124 8.13 1.15 12.03
C ALA A 124 7.62 2.60 12.17
N LEU A 125 8.30 3.42 12.97
CA LEU A 125 8.04 4.86 13.14
C LEU A 125 8.93 5.74 12.26
N GLY A 126 9.74 5.14 11.40
CA GLY A 126 10.76 5.79 10.60
C GLY A 126 10.24 6.57 9.39
N VAL A 127 11.15 6.80 8.45
CA VAL A 127 10.87 7.55 7.21
C VAL A 127 10.13 6.65 6.23
N ARG A 128 8.82 6.84 6.12
CA ARG A 128 7.91 6.03 5.29
C ARG A 128 6.95 6.90 4.46
N GLY A 129 6.46 6.35 3.35
CA GLY A 129 5.47 7.02 2.51
C GLY A 129 5.92 8.38 2.00
N VAL A 130 5.08 9.41 2.14
CA VAL A 130 5.34 10.75 1.60
C VAL A 130 6.67 11.34 2.10
N ALA A 131 7.00 11.15 3.37
CA ALA A 131 8.27 11.63 3.93
C ALA A 131 9.48 11.01 3.20
N ARG A 132 9.36 9.74 2.78
CA ARG A 132 10.40 9.01 2.05
C ARG A 132 10.48 9.48 0.59
N TYR A 133 9.36 9.62 -0.10
CA TYR A 133 9.33 10.07 -1.51
C TYR A 133 9.91 11.46 -1.70
N ALA A 134 9.83 12.29 -0.67
CA ALA A 134 10.36 13.66 -0.70
C ALA A 134 11.87 13.73 -0.46
N THR A 135 12.53 12.60 -0.16
CA THR A 135 13.99 12.57 0.02
C THR A 135 14.70 12.40 -1.32
N PRO A 136 15.87 13.04 -1.51
CA PRO A 136 16.65 12.86 -2.73
C PRO A 136 17.03 11.40 -2.99
N GLU A 137 17.33 10.65 -1.94
CA GLU A 137 17.80 9.26 -1.98
C GLU A 137 16.73 8.32 -2.55
N TYR A 138 15.44 8.66 -2.38
CA TYR A 138 14.34 7.83 -2.86
C TYR A 138 13.65 8.39 -4.12
N SER A 139 14.09 9.52 -4.62
CA SER A 139 13.45 10.21 -5.75
C SER A 139 13.41 9.36 -7.03
N LYS A 140 14.47 8.59 -7.32
CA LYS A 140 14.51 7.66 -8.46
C LYS A 140 13.54 6.50 -8.29
N ALA A 141 13.49 5.89 -7.12
CA ALA A 141 12.57 4.81 -6.82
C ALA A 141 11.11 5.28 -6.98
N PHE A 142 10.79 6.47 -6.47
CA PHE A 142 9.48 7.08 -6.65
C PHE A 142 9.15 7.33 -8.14
N ALA A 143 10.14 7.80 -8.92
CA ALA A 143 9.97 8.00 -10.35
C ALA A 143 9.68 6.67 -11.08
N LEU A 144 10.36 5.57 -10.72
CA LEU A 144 10.09 4.23 -11.27
C LEU A 144 8.67 3.76 -10.96
N GLU A 145 8.19 3.93 -9.73
CA GLU A 145 6.81 3.60 -9.36
C GLU A 145 5.80 4.43 -10.19
N CYS A 146 6.06 5.72 -10.39
CA CYS A 146 5.25 6.57 -11.25
C CYS A 146 5.27 6.13 -12.72
N GLN A 147 6.38 5.62 -13.21
CA GLN A 147 6.47 5.07 -14.58
C GLN A 147 5.62 3.81 -14.74
N VAL A 148 5.58 2.91 -13.76
CA VAL A 148 4.67 1.75 -13.76
C VAL A 148 3.22 2.21 -13.92
N ILE A 149 2.81 3.21 -13.13
CA ILE A 149 1.45 3.77 -13.19
C ILE A 149 1.15 4.37 -14.57
N LYS A 150 2.08 5.15 -15.13
CA LYS A 150 1.93 5.74 -16.47
C LYS A 150 1.79 4.67 -17.55
N ALA A 151 2.67 3.67 -17.54
CA ALA A 151 2.66 2.59 -18.53
C ALA A 151 1.34 1.79 -18.51
N LEU A 152 0.77 1.53 -17.34
CA LEU A 152 -0.53 0.87 -17.20
C LEU A 152 -1.67 1.75 -17.74
N ARG A 153 -1.64 3.05 -17.46
CA ARG A 153 -2.65 3.99 -17.95
C ARG A 153 -2.59 4.18 -19.47
N GLU A 154 -1.39 4.21 -20.05
CA GLU A 154 -1.18 4.25 -21.51
C GLU A 154 -1.78 3.03 -22.22
N GLN A 155 -1.87 1.91 -21.53
CA GLN A 155 -2.52 0.69 -22.01
C GLN A 155 -4.04 0.67 -21.77
N GLY A 156 -4.61 1.77 -21.28
CA GLY A 156 -6.05 1.92 -21.07
C GLY A 156 -6.56 1.35 -19.75
N ILE A 157 -5.69 0.92 -18.82
CA ILE A 157 -6.10 0.46 -17.49
C ILE A 157 -6.49 1.67 -16.64
N ASN A 158 -7.67 1.62 -16.04
CA ASN A 158 -8.14 2.66 -15.12
C ASN A 158 -7.44 2.54 -13.77
N VAL A 159 -6.30 3.22 -13.63
CA VAL A 159 -5.48 3.22 -12.41
C VAL A 159 -5.88 4.37 -11.51
N GLU A 160 -6.06 4.06 -10.22
CA GLU A 160 -6.19 5.01 -9.12
C GLU A 160 -4.94 4.87 -8.23
N VAL A 161 -4.29 5.99 -7.87
CA VAL A 161 -3.09 6.00 -7.03
C VAL A 161 -3.48 6.04 -5.57
N VAL A 162 -2.87 5.19 -4.74
CA VAL A 162 -3.05 5.22 -3.28
C VAL A 162 -1.74 5.68 -2.63
N VAL A 163 -1.80 6.77 -1.89
CA VAL A 163 -0.65 7.40 -1.24
C VAL A 163 -0.58 6.97 0.22
N PRO A 164 0.45 6.20 0.64
CA PRO A 164 0.58 5.75 2.02
C PRO A 164 1.17 6.81 2.94
N TYR A 165 0.88 6.68 4.24
CA TYR A 165 1.47 7.46 5.32
C TYR A 165 1.32 8.99 5.15
N VAL A 166 0.14 9.44 4.78
CA VAL A 166 -0.23 10.86 4.81
C VAL A 166 -0.56 11.25 6.25
N ARG A 167 0.35 11.92 6.94
CA ARG A 167 0.24 12.22 8.38
C ARG A 167 -0.32 13.61 8.66
N ALA A 168 -0.15 14.53 7.71
CA ALA A 168 -0.48 15.94 7.82
C ALA A 168 -0.93 16.54 6.49
N LEU A 169 -1.51 17.76 6.53
CA LEU A 169 -1.91 18.46 5.30
C LEU A 169 -0.69 18.88 4.45
N SER A 170 0.45 19.12 5.08
CA SER A 170 1.72 19.34 4.37
C SER A 170 2.14 18.16 3.53
N ASP A 171 1.92 16.92 4.02
CA ASP A 171 2.22 15.71 3.26
C ASP A 171 1.28 15.59 2.05
N ALA A 172 -0.01 15.93 2.25
CA ALA A 172 -0.98 15.92 1.16
C ALA A 172 -0.57 16.92 0.05
N ALA A 173 -0.24 18.15 0.41
CA ALA A 173 0.23 19.14 -0.56
C ALA A 173 1.49 18.65 -1.28
N LYS A 174 2.49 18.17 -0.52
CA LYS A 174 3.76 17.72 -1.06
C LYS A 174 3.62 16.58 -2.07
N ILE A 175 2.81 15.56 -1.74
CA ILE A 175 2.66 14.41 -2.65
C ILE A 175 1.89 14.74 -3.91
N ILE A 176 0.90 15.63 -3.84
CA ILE A 176 0.16 16.08 -5.03
C ILE A 176 1.12 16.83 -5.98
N ASP A 177 2.02 17.65 -5.46
CA ASP A 177 3.04 18.33 -6.26
C ASP A 177 4.03 17.32 -6.86
N LEU A 178 4.55 16.37 -6.06
CA LEU A 178 5.48 15.34 -6.54
C LEU A 178 4.87 14.46 -7.65
N LEU A 179 3.60 14.05 -7.50
CA LEU A 179 2.90 13.31 -8.56
C LEU A 179 2.74 14.15 -9.83
N ALA A 180 2.42 15.43 -9.70
CA ALA A 180 2.32 16.33 -10.86
C ALA A 180 3.65 16.50 -11.57
N GLU A 181 4.77 16.65 -10.84
CA GLU A 181 6.13 16.69 -11.39
C GLU A 181 6.49 15.39 -12.16
N GLN A 182 5.95 14.25 -11.73
CA GLN A 182 6.11 12.96 -12.44
C GLN A 182 5.14 12.78 -13.63
N GLY A 183 4.33 13.79 -13.96
CA GLY A 183 3.35 13.72 -15.05
C GLY A 183 2.06 12.98 -14.67
N LEU A 184 1.76 12.85 -13.39
CA LEU A 184 0.55 12.24 -12.82
C LEU A 184 -0.28 13.26 -12.01
N PRO A 185 -0.63 14.44 -12.56
CA PRO A 185 -1.44 15.40 -11.83
C PRO A 185 -2.84 14.86 -11.58
N ARG A 186 -3.33 14.99 -10.34
CA ARG A 186 -4.67 14.58 -9.94
C ARG A 186 -5.73 15.22 -10.85
N GLY A 187 -6.69 14.40 -11.28
CA GLY A 187 -7.79 14.82 -12.15
C GLY A 187 -7.48 14.80 -13.66
N LEU A 188 -6.20 14.83 -14.06
CA LEU A 188 -5.83 14.78 -15.48
C LEU A 188 -6.18 13.40 -16.08
N ASN A 189 -6.95 13.43 -17.18
CA ASN A 189 -7.44 12.21 -17.84
C ASN A 189 -8.13 11.23 -16.85
N GLY A 190 -8.85 11.79 -15.86
CA GLY A 190 -9.59 11.00 -14.89
C GLY A 190 -8.75 10.35 -13.78
N LEU A 191 -7.45 10.70 -13.65
CA LEU A 191 -6.61 10.14 -12.57
C LEU A 191 -7.15 10.54 -11.20
N LYS A 192 -7.50 9.52 -10.41
CA LYS A 192 -7.86 9.69 -9.01
C LYS A 192 -6.68 9.37 -8.12
N VAL A 193 -6.55 10.14 -7.05
CA VAL A 193 -5.54 9.95 -6.02
C VAL A 193 -6.23 9.79 -4.68
N LEU A 194 -6.07 8.65 -4.05
CA LEU A 194 -6.59 8.31 -2.73
C LEU A 194 -5.44 8.41 -1.71
N PHE A 195 -5.75 8.68 -0.45
CA PHE A 195 -4.74 8.52 0.61
C PHE A 195 -4.99 7.25 1.40
N SER A 196 -3.90 6.65 1.90
CA SER A 196 -3.99 5.58 2.88
C SER A 196 -4.00 6.18 4.29
N CYS A 197 -5.02 5.80 5.04
CA CYS A 197 -5.15 6.15 6.45
C CYS A 197 -4.45 5.09 7.29
N ASP A 198 -3.16 5.32 7.53
CA ASP A 198 -2.27 4.40 8.25
C ASP A 198 -2.07 4.79 9.71
N VAL A 199 -2.33 6.05 10.06
CA VAL A 199 -2.00 6.64 11.36
C VAL A 199 -3.18 7.43 11.94
N PRO A 200 -3.32 7.53 13.26
CA PRO A 200 -4.42 8.26 13.91
C PRO A 200 -4.53 9.72 13.49
N SER A 201 -3.42 10.39 13.19
CA SER A 201 -3.45 11.79 12.72
C SER A 201 -4.18 11.94 11.38
N ALA A 202 -4.08 10.95 10.49
CA ALA A 202 -4.82 10.94 9.22
C ALA A 202 -6.34 10.84 9.45
N VAL A 203 -6.77 10.05 10.44
CA VAL A 203 -8.19 9.98 10.84
C VAL A 203 -8.70 11.34 11.32
N LEU A 204 -7.98 11.94 12.27
CA LEU A 204 -8.34 13.25 12.85
C LEU A 204 -8.39 14.38 11.83
N LEU A 205 -7.62 14.26 10.74
CA LEU A 205 -7.55 15.23 9.66
C LEU A 205 -8.34 14.83 8.42
N SER A 206 -9.07 13.71 8.44
CA SER A 206 -9.69 13.10 7.26
C SER A 206 -10.59 14.04 6.47
N GLU A 207 -11.46 14.82 7.12
CA GLU A 207 -12.30 15.80 6.44
C GLU A 207 -11.48 16.80 5.63
N ARG A 208 -10.36 17.28 6.17
CA ARG A 208 -9.47 18.23 5.50
C ARG A 208 -8.62 17.55 4.42
N LEU A 209 -8.13 16.34 4.66
CA LEU A 209 -7.37 15.55 3.69
C LEU A 209 -8.23 15.21 2.47
N LEU A 210 -9.51 14.96 2.64
CA LEU A 210 -10.43 14.69 1.54
C LEU A 210 -10.60 15.86 0.56
N HIS A 211 -10.14 17.08 0.86
CA HIS A 211 -10.05 18.16 -0.13
C HIS A 211 -8.90 17.95 -1.13
N TYR A 212 -7.84 17.27 -0.70
CA TYR A 212 -6.68 16.95 -1.54
C TYR A 212 -6.83 15.64 -2.30
N PHE A 213 -7.64 14.70 -1.79
CA PHE A 213 -7.75 13.32 -2.29
C PHE A 213 -9.17 12.98 -2.75
N ASP A 214 -9.27 11.98 -3.62
CA ASP A 214 -10.53 11.52 -4.22
C ASP A 214 -11.21 10.39 -3.44
N GLY A 215 -10.57 9.87 -2.39
CA GLY A 215 -11.07 8.81 -1.53
C GLY A 215 -10.05 8.40 -0.49
N VAL A 216 -10.37 7.35 0.27
CA VAL A 216 -9.51 6.81 1.31
C VAL A 216 -9.39 5.29 1.23
N VAL A 217 -8.21 4.80 1.51
CA VAL A 217 -7.93 3.40 1.83
C VAL A 217 -7.56 3.36 3.31
N VAL A 218 -8.31 2.67 4.14
CA VAL A 218 -7.96 2.52 5.56
C VAL A 218 -7.14 1.26 5.75
N ASN A 219 -5.87 1.41 6.07
CA ASN A 219 -5.02 0.30 6.47
C ASN A 219 -5.24 0.02 7.96
N VAL A 220 -6.13 -0.93 8.23
CA VAL A 220 -6.58 -1.24 9.59
C VAL A 220 -5.42 -1.72 10.48
N ASP A 221 -4.51 -2.51 9.92
CA ASP A 221 -3.38 -3.05 10.68
C ASP A 221 -2.39 -1.96 11.09
N SER A 222 -2.04 -1.07 10.15
CA SER A 222 -1.18 0.08 10.46
C SER A 222 -1.87 1.00 11.47
N LEU A 223 -3.15 1.32 11.24
CA LEU A 223 -3.93 2.14 12.16
C LEU A 223 -3.97 1.53 13.57
N ALA A 224 -4.16 0.21 13.68
CA ALA A 224 -4.13 -0.50 14.96
C ALA A 224 -2.76 -0.41 15.62
N SER A 225 -1.67 -0.71 14.88
CA SER A 225 -0.31 -0.63 15.40
C SER A 225 0.01 0.76 15.98
N PHE A 226 -0.30 1.83 15.23
CA PHE A 226 -0.01 3.19 15.68
C PHE A 226 -0.94 3.68 16.78
N THR A 227 -2.20 3.22 16.80
CA THR A 227 -3.15 3.58 17.86
C THR A 227 -2.78 2.94 19.18
N LEU A 228 -2.37 1.67 19.16
CA LEU A 228 -2.02 0.91 20.35
C LEU A 228 -0.56 1.07 20.76
N GLY A 229 0.29 1.68 19.90
CA GLY A 229 1.72 1.78 20.13
C GLY A 229 2.41 0.42 20.08
N VAL A 230 1.96 -0.49 19.23
CA VAL A 230 2.43 -1.86 19.10
C VAL A 230 3.11 -2.08 17.78
N ASP A 231 4.33 -2.56 17.78
CA ASP A 231 5.01 -3.05 16.59
C ASP A 231 4.62 -4.51 16.34
N LYS A 232 3.77 -4.74 15.32
CA LYS A 232 3.30 -6.07 14.96
C LYS A 232 4.41 -7.01 14.45
N GLN A 233 5.56 -6.49 14.06
CA GLN A 233 6.72 -7.28 13.63
C GLN A 233 7.59 -7.71 14.82
N ASN A 234 7.35 -7.17 16.01
CA ASN A 234 8.06 -7.55 17.21
C ASN A 234 7.34 -8.70 17.92
N ASP A 235 7.92 -9.91 17.87
CA ASP A 235 7.35 -11.12 18.48
C ASP A 235 6.96 -10.93 19.95
N ALA A 236 7.70 -10.12 20.69
CA ALA A 236 7.41 -9.84 22.09
C ALA A 236 6.13 -8.99 22.28
N GLN A 237 5.67 -8.29 21.25
CA GLN A 237 4.51 -7.39 21.30
C GLN A 237 3.30 -7.92 20.52
N GLN A 238 3.43 -8.97 19.72
CA GLN A 238 2.34 -9.52 18.90
C GLN A 238 1.05 -9.79 19.70
N HIS A 239 1.19 -10.23 20.96
CA HIS A 239 0.05 -10.50 21.83
C HIS A 239 -0.76 -9.24 22.21
N ALA A 240 -0.19 -8.05 22.05
CA ALA A 240 -0.84 -6.76 22.30
C ALA A 240 -1.44 -6.14 21.03
N PHE A 241 -1.19 -6.73 19.86
CA PHE A 241 -1.77 -6.30 18.60
C PHE A 241 -3.22 -6.77 18.51
N ASP A 242 -4.16 -5.82 18.50
CA ASP A 242 -5.59 -6.11 18.43
C ASP A 242 -6.31 -5.08 17.54
N PRO A 243 -6.52 -5.39 16.23
CA PRO A 243 -7.23 -4.50 15.32
C PRO A 243 -8.73 -4.35 15.62
N GLN A 244 -9.31 -5.21 16.48
CA GLN A 244 -10.70 -5.08 16.97
C GLN A 244 -10.81 -4.33 18.31
N ASN A 245 -9.73 -3.69 18.76
CA ASN A 245 -9.76 -2.85 19.97
C ASN A 245 -10.72 -1.67 19.77
N GLU A 246 -11.43 -1.29 20.85
CA GLU A 246 -12.43 -0.23 20.82
C GLU A 246 -11.87 1.11 20.29
N ALA A 247 -10.64 1.45 20.63
CA ALA A 247 -9.99 2.67 20.15
C ALA A 247 -9.77 2.63 18.61
N VAL A 248 -9.40 1.46 18.08
CA VAL A 248 -9.21 1.26 16.62
C VAL A 248 -10.55 1.35 15.90
N ILE A 249 -11.57 0.66 16.41
CA ILE A 249 -12.94 0.69 15.85
C ILE A 249 -13.49 2.13 15.87
N THR A 250 -13.23 2.89 16.92
CA THR A 250 -13.67 4.30 17.00
C THR A 250 -13.02 5.15 15.91
N LEU A 251 -11.72 4.98 15.68
CA LEU A 251 -11.02 5.71 14.62
C LEU A 251 -11.48 5.27 13.23
N LEU A 252 -11.71 3.98 13.04
CA LEU A 252 -12.26 3.44 11.79
C LEU A 252 -13.63 4.05 11.49
N ASP A 253 -14.54 4.09 12.47
CA ASP A 253 -15.86 4.72 12.36
C ASP A 253 -15.77 6.21 11.97
N MET A 254 -14.85 6.94 12.59
CA MET A 254 -14.64 8.37 12.29
C MET A 254 -14.23 8.59 10.82
N VAL A 255 -13.21 7.88 10.32
CA VAL A 255 -12.73 8.08 8.96
C VAL A 255 -13.73 7.60 7.91
N VAL A 256 -14.44 6.49 8.17
CA VAL A 256 -15.51 6.01 7.27
C VAL A 256 -16.61 7.03 7.16
N LYS A 257 -17.15 7.53 8.28
CA LYS A 257 -18.20 8.55 8.31
C LYS A 257 -17.79 9.85 7.60
N ALA A 258 -16.57 10.33 7.85
CA ALA A 258 -16.04 11.52 7.18
C ALA A 258 -15.97 11.34 5.65
N THR A 259 -15.54 10.15 5.20
CA THR A 259 -15.39 9.84 3.77
C THR A 259 -16.75 9.71 3.08
N LEU A 260 -17.71 9.03 3.71
CA LEU A 260 -19.07 8.89 3.18
C LEU A 260 -19.80 10.24 3.16
N HIS A 261 -19.62 11.07 4.19
CA HIS A 261 -20.16 12.44 4.21
C HIS A 261 -19.60 13.29 3.04
N ALA A 262 -18.33 13.11 2.71
CA ALA A 262 -17.71 13.75 1.54
C ALA A 262 -18.15 13.12 0.20
N LYS A 263 -18.96 12.06 0.21
CA LYS A 263 -19.39 11.26 -0.96
C LYS A 263 -18.21 10.72 -1.76
N LYS A 264 -17.21 10.22 -1.06
CA LYS A 264 -16.00 9.64 -1.65
C LYS A 264 -15.88 8.16 -1.33
N PRO A 265 -15.18 7.38 -2.17
CA PRO A 265 -14.99 5.96 -1.96
C PRO A 265 -14.14 5.69 -0.71
N VAL A 266 -14.48 4.62 -0.01
CA VAL A 266 -13.72 4.07 1.10
C VAL A 266 -13.49 2.58 0.91
N LEU A 267 -12.23 2.18 1.03
CA LEU A 267 -11.74 0.80 0.97
C LEU A 267 -11.05 0.47 2.29
N LEU A 268 -11.25 -0.75 2.78
CA LEU A 268 -10.53 -1.26 3.95
C LEU A 268 -9.51 -2.29 3.51
N VAL A 269 -8.32 -2.21 4.08
CA VAL A 269 -7.23 -3.19 3.89
C VAL A 269 -6.80 -3.69 5.26
N THR A 270 -6.78 -5.01 5.44
CA THR A 270 -6.35 -5.66 6.68
C THR A 270 -5.80 -7.04 6.38
N GLN A 271 -4.92 -7.55 7.23
CA GLN A 271 -4.40 -8.92 7.15
C GLN A 271 -5.07 -9.80 8.21
N GLY A 272 -5.25 -11.07 7.91
CA GLY A 272 -5.75 -12.04 8.88
C GLY A 272 -7.15 -11.72 9.43
N LEU A 273 -8.03 -11.08 8.64
CA LEU A 273 -9.36 -10.68 9.08
C LEU A 273 -10.16 -11.87 9.63
N VAL A 274 -9.88 -13.07 9.18
CA VAL A 274 -10.48 -14.33 9.63
C VAL A 274 -10.35 -14.54 11.15
N ASP A 275 -9.28 -14.02 11.75
CA ASP A 275 -9.01 -14.14 13.20
C ASP A 275 -9.71 -13.07 14.05
N TYR A 276 -10.39 -12.09 13.43
CA TYR A 276 -10.96 -10.94 14.10
C TYR A 276 -12.50 -10.84 13.93
N PRO A 277 -13.30 -11.73 14.55
CA PRO A 277 -14.74 -11.81 14.33
C PRO A 277 -15.52 -10.54 14.72
N ARG A 278 -15.09 -9.78 15.72
CA ARG A 278 -15.71 -8.50 16.07
C ARG A 278 -15.48 -7.44 15.00
N LEU A 279 -14.26 -7.39 14.44
CA LEU A 279 -13.95 -6.50 13.33
C LEU A 279 -14.75 -6.88 12.08
N GLN A 280 -14.86 -8.19 11.78
CA GLN A 280 -15.69 -8.67 10.66
C GLN A 280 -17.14 -8.21 10.80
N GLY A 281 -17.76 -8.43 11.98
CA GLY A 281 -19.13 -8.02 12.24
C GLY A 281 -19.32 -6.50 12.10
N TYR A 282 -18.38 -5.72 12.66
CA TYR A 282 -18.41 -4.27 12.54
C TYR A 282 -18.32 -3.83 11.06
N ILE A 283 -17.43 -4.42 10.27
CA ILE A 283 -17.29 -4.08 8.84
C ILE A 283 -18.51 -4.49 8.03
N ALA A 284 -19.11 -5.64 8.33
CA ALA A 284 -20.33 -6.11 7.67
C ALA A 284 -21.54 -5.17 7.91
N ASP A 285 -21.58 -4.54 9.09
CA ASP A 285 -22.61 -3.55 9.44
C ASP A 285 -22.37 -2.15 8.84
N LEU A 286 -21.19 -1.90 8.24
CA LEU A 286 -20.85 -0.61 7.64
C LEU A 286 -21.48 -0.45 6.25
N GLU A 287 -22.46 0.43 6.14
CA GLU A 287 -23.00 0.81 4.83
C GLU A 287 -22.02 1.71 4.07
N GLY A 288 -21.87 1.46 2.75
CA GLY A 288 -21.14 2.34 1.83
C GLY A 288 -19.62 2.12 1.77
N VAL A 289 -19.07 1.11 2.44
CA VAL A 289 -17.71 0.61 2.20
C VAL A 289 -17.73 -0.16 0.88
N GLU A 290 -16.88 0.22 -0.09
CA GLU A 290 -16.90 -0.40 -1.41
C GLU A 290 -16.40 -1.84 -1.39
N THR A 291 -15.33 -2.09 -0.61
CA THR A 291 -14.72 -3.43 -0.54
C THR A 291 -13.77 -3.53 0.65
N VAL A 292 -13.56 -4.75 1.08
CA VAL A 292 -12.55 -5.12 2.09
C VAL A 292 -11.52 -6.02 1.42
N VAL A 293 -10.26 -5.63 1.49
CA VAL A 293 -9.14 -6.44 1.03
C VAL A 293 -8.50 -7.10 2.24
N THR A 294 -8.44 -8.43 2.21
CA THR A 294 -7.78 -9.22 3.27
C THR A 294 -6.87 -10.26 2.63
N ALA A 295 -5.69 -10.46 3.21
CA ALA A 295 -4.69 -11.42 2.80
C ALA A 295 -4.51 -12.51 3.87
#